data_95b76a6563bcecf4b47e2767151175c8
#
_entry.id   95b76a6563bcecf4b47e2767151175c8
#
_cell.length_a   1.000
_cell.length_b   1.000
_cell.length_c   1.000
_cell.angle_alpha   90.00
_cell.angle_beta   90.00
_cell.angle_gamma   90.00
#
_symmetry.space_group_name_H-M   'P 1'
#
loop_
_entity.id
_entity.type
_entity.pdbx_description
1 polymer ?
#
loop_
_entity_poly.entity_id
_entity_poly.type
_entity_poly.pdbx_seq_one_letter_code
_entity_poly.pdbx_strand_id
1 'polypeptide(L)'
;MTLTSRRTTKITATATRLAGICTLGVLALLTSIPAAAATATTTFAVTATVQATCSVSATAMAFGTYSTVVAPSTSTVTVTCTNTTPYTVGLDAGTAPSATVTNRSMKVGAVLLGYGLFSDNTHTTNFVTTASLNGNSLAQPITIYGQIPAGQYVTPGSYSDTITVTVSY
;
A
#
# COMPACT_ATOMS: atom_id res chain seq x y z
N MET A 1 18.55 32.47 11.90
CA MET A 1 18.38 33.82 12.42
C MET A 1 19.10 34.76 11.45
N THR A 2 18.40 35.25 10.44
CA THR A 2 18.93 36.30 9.53
C THR A 2 17.73 37.03 8.96
N LEU A 3 17.50 38.23 9.45
CA LEU A 3 16.50 39.17 8.97
C LEU A 3 16.97 39.76 7.64
N THR A 4 16.13 39.75 6.63
CA THR A 4 16.36 40.53 5.40
C THR A 4 15.32 41.64 5.31
N SER A 5 15.86 42.85 5.25
CA SER A 5 15.28 44.17 5.26
C SER A 5 14.25 44.43 4.17
N ARG A 6 13.11 45.01 4.56
CA ARG A 6 12.13 45.64 3.68
C ARG A 6 12.65 46.98 3.22
N ARG A 7 12.80 47.19 1.90
CA ARG A 7 12.99 48.53 1.30
C ARG A 7 11.64 49.13 1.00
N THR A 8 11.32 50.20 1.72
CA THR A 8 10.17 51.07 1.45
C THR A 8 10.61 52.16 0.48
N THR A 9 10.09 52.15 -0.72
CA THR A 9 10.31 53.21 -1.70
C THR A 9 9.28 54.34 -1.47
N LYS A 10 9.73 55.49 -0.97
CA LYS A 10 8.90 56.68 -0.84
C LYS A 10 8.85 57.39 -2.18
N ILE A 11 7.67 57.55 -2.77
CA ILE A 11 7.42 58.38 -3.90
C ILE A 11 7.04 59.77 -3.39
N THR A 12 7.91 60.75 -3.60
CA THR A 12 7.69 62.13 -3.26
C THR A 12 7.04 62.83 -4.44
N ALA A 13 5.80 63.26 -4.29
CA ALA A 13 5.12 64.07 -5.29
C ALA A 13 5.44 65.56 -5.03
N THR A 14 6.13 66.20 -5.98
CA THR A 14 6.43 67.62 -5.94
C THR A 14 5.29 68.37 -6.64
N ALA A 15 4.56 69.16 -5.90
CA ALA A 15 3.52 70.05 -6.43
C ALA A 15 4.13 71.40 -6.79
N THR A 16 4.18 71.73 -8.07
CA THR A 16 4.56 73.06 -8.56
C THR A 16 3.28 73.86 -8.80
N ARG A 17 3.12 74.94 -8.05
CA ARG A 17 2.08 75.97 -8.30
C ARG A 17 2.53 76.94 -9.35
N LEU A 18 1.74 77.12 -10.42
CA LEU A 18 1.77 78.33 -11.26
C LEU A 18 0.38 78.95 -11.34
N ALA A 19 0.30 80.19 -10.91
CA ALA A 19 -0.88 81.01 -11.07
C ALA A 19 -0.86 81.69 -12.43
N GLY A 20 -1.95 81.68 -13.17
CA GLY A 20 -2.13 82.43 -14.39
C GLY A 20 -3.61 82.43 -14.80
N ILE A 21 -4.17 83.60 -14.71
CA ILE A 21 -5.55 84.00 -15.04
C ILE A 21 -5.71 84.02 -16.59
N CYS A 22 -6.75 83.32 -17.10
CA CYS A 22 -7.55 83.91 -18.22
C CYS A 22 -8.82 83.06 -18.47
N THR A 23 -9.95 83.76 -18.42
CA THR A 23 -11.31 83.38 -18.78
C THR A 23 -11.39 82.95 -20.28
N LEU A 24 -12.06 81.79 -20.54
CA LEU A 24 -13.05 81.63 -21.62
C LEU A 24 -13.63 80.23 -21.48
N GLY A 25 -14.97 80.14 -21.48
CA GLY A 25 -15.70 78.90 -21.26
C GLY A 25 -15.47 77.91 -22.44
N VAL A 26 -15.05 76.75 -22.06
CA VAL A 26 -15.15 75.54 -22.91
C VAL A 26 -15.85 74.45 -22.03
N LEU A 27 -17.03 74.12 -22.48
CA LEU A 27 -17.81 73.02 -21.93
C LEU A 27 -17.02 71.74 -22.22
N ALA A 28 -16.16 71.31 -21.29
CA ALA A 28 -15.42 70.10 -21.37
C ALA A 28 -16.39 68.95 -21.11
N LEU A 29 -16.75 68.19 -22.16
CA LEU A 29 -17.32 66.86 -22.02
C LEU A 29 -16.31 65.99 -21.27
N LEU A 30 -16.60 65.74 -20.01
CA LEU A 30 -15.88 64.69 -19.24
C LEU A 30 -16.22 63.33 -19.82
N THR A 31 -15.45 62.88 -20.79
CA THR A 31 -15.46 61.47 -21.20
C THR A 31 -14.82 60.66 -20.07
N SER A 32 -15.66 60.01 -19.30
CA SER A 32 -15.22 59.00 -18.30
C SER A 32 -14.58 57.84 -19.06
N ILE A 33 -13.25 57.76 -19.04
CA ILE A 33 -12.52 56.61 -19.53
C ILE A 33 -12.80 55.47 -18.55
N PRO A 34 -13.40 54.36 -18.99
CA PRO A 34 -13.59 53.24 -18.09
C PRO A 34 -12.19 52.73 -17.67
N ALA A 35 -11.92 52.76 -16.39
CA ALA A 35 -10.72 52.13 -15.83
C ALA A 35 -10.83 50.64 -16.06
N ALA A 36 -10.09 50.10 -17.01
CA ALA A 36 -9.96 48.66 -17.19
C ALA A 36 -9.30 48.07 -15.93
N ALA A 37 -10.00 47.21 -15.25
CA ALA A 37 -9.42 46.50 -14.12
C ALA A 37 -8.27 45.61 -14.60
N ALA A 38 -7.05 45.93 -14.18
CA ALA A 38 -5.89 45.12 -14.47
C ALA A 38 -5.86 43.92 -13.51
N THR A 39 -5.84 42.73 -14.06
CA THR A 39 -5.68 41.48 -13.29
C THR A 39 -4.24 40.99 -13.39
N ALA A 40 -3.63 40.69 -12.24
CA ALA A 40 -2.35 40.01 -12.18
C ALA A 40 -2.59 38.55 -11.74
N THR A 41 -2.03 37.62 -12.49
CA THR A 41 -2.13 36.18 -12.18
C THR A 41 -0.75 35.56 -12.03
N THR A 42 -0.63 34.61 -11.14
CA THR A 42 0.56 33.76 -11.03
C THR A 42 0.12 32.32 -10.82
N THR A 43 1.00 31.40 -11.10
CA THR A 43 0.76 29.97 -10.88
C THR A 43 1.79 29.39 -9.91
N PHE A 44 1.40 28.38 -9.16
CA PHE A 44 2.32 27.58 -8.37
C PHE A 44 2.05 26.09 -8.63
N ALA A 45 3.11 25.27 -8.55
CA ALA A 45 2.98 23.84 -8.71
C ALA A 45 2.42 23.21 -7.42
N VAL A 46 1.44 22.33 -7.57
CA VAL A 46 0.95 21.45 -6.51
C VAL A 46 1.31 20.02 -6.91
N THR A 47 2.12 19.36 -6.09
CA THR A 47 2.61 18.00 -6.36
C THR A 47 2.32 17.10 -5.18
N ALA A 48 2.03 15.81 -5.47
CA ALA A 48 1.92 14.75 -4.48
C ALA A 48 2.51 13.46 -5.06
N THR A 49 3.08 12.62 -4.21
CA THR A 49 3.54 11.28 -4.58
C THR A 49 2.73 10.26 -3.78
N VAL A 50 2.10 9.31 -4.47
CA VAL A 50 1.44 8.16 -3.86
C VAL A 50 2.39 6.97 -3.99
N GLN A 51 2.76 6.39 -2.84
CA GLN A 51 3.68 5.26 -2.79
C GLN A 51 2.90 3.95 -2.75
N ALA A 52 3.40 2.92 -3.45
CA ALA A 52 2.88 1.57 -3.34
C ALA A 52 3.12 1.03 -1.92
N THR A 53 2.10 0.46 -1.31
CA THR A 53 2.19 -0.19 0.01
C THR A 53 1.29 -1.41 0.04
N CYS A 54 1.74 -2.46 0.76
CA CYS A 54 0.95 -3.66 1.03
C CYS A 54 0.97 -4.00 2.51
N SER A 55 -0.12 -4.55 3.01
CA SER A 55 -0.21 -5.20 4.31
C SER A 55 -0.70 -6.63 4.15
N VAL A 56 -0.29 -7.51 5.06
CA VAL A 56 -0.68 -8.93 5.04
C VAL A 56 -1.03 -9.40 6.45
N SER A 57 -2.05 -10.25 6.53
CA SER A 57 -2.40 -11.01 7.73
C SER A 57 -2.77 -12.44 7.34
N ALA A 58 -2.66 -13.38 8.28
CA ALA A 58 -3.04 -14.76 8.06
C ALA A 58 -3.75 -15.33 9.29
N THR A 59 -4.70 -16.24 9.05
CA THR A 59 -5.34 -17.03 10.11
C THR A 59 -4.51 -18.28 10.40
N ALA A 60 -4.53 -18.76 11.63
CA ALA A 60 -3.89 -20.03 11.97
C ALA A 60 -4.56 -21.19 11.22
N MET A 61 -3.77 -22.19 10.81
CA MET A 61 -4.24 -23.44 10.27
C MET A 61 -4.17 -24.52 11.37
N ALA A 62 -5.31 -25.09 11.75
CA ALA A 62 -5.40 -26.12 12.75
C ALA A 62 -5.94 -27.41 12.12
N PHE A 63 -5.15 -28.49 12.13
CA PHE A 63 -5.57 -29.80 11.62
C PHE A 63 -6.36 -30.61 12.65
N GLY A 64 -6.40 -30.17 13.92
CA GLY A 64 -7.04 -30.93 15.00
C GLY A 64 -6.27 -32.20 15.36
N THR A 65 -7.01 -33.25 15.77
CA THR A 65 -6.42 -34.53 16.12
C THR A 65 -6.20 -35.38 14.87
N TYR A 66 -4.94 -35.72 14.61
CA TYR A 66 -4.57 -36.62 13.52
C TYR A 66 -4.62 -38.10 14.01
N SER A 67 -5.34 -38.94 13.29
CA SER A 67 -5.56 -40.37 13.62
C SER A 67 -5.19 -41.28 12.44
N THR A 68 -4.07 -41.01 11.77
CA THR A 68 -3.54 -41.77 10.61
C THR A 68 -4.44 -41.75 9.36
N VAL A 69 -5.55 -41.04 9.37
CA VAL A 69 -6.39 -40.76 8.20
C VAL A 69 -6.06 -39.36 7.63
N VAL A 70 -6.44 -39.10 6.39
CA VAL A 70 -6.28 -37.76 5.77
C VAL A 70 -6.96 -36.71 6.66
N ALA A 71 -6.22 -35.66 6.98
CA ALA A 71 -6.73 -34.55 7.76
C ALA A 71 -6.58 -33.24 6.96
N PRO A 72 -7.66 -32.72 6.35
CA PRO A 72 -7.64 -31.41 5.68
C PRO A 72 -7.83 -30.27 6.67
N SER A 73 -7.35 -29.09 6.31
CA SER A 73 -7.60 -27.83 7.02
C SER A 73 -7.44 -26.66 6.05
N THR A 74 -7.85 -25.47 6.47
CA THR A 74 -7.68 -24.25 5.66
C THR A 74 -7.15 -23.09 6.49
N SER A 75 -6.46 -22.17 5.84
CA SER A 75 -6.08 -20.88 6.37
C SER A 75 -6.41 -19.83 5.33
N THR A 76 -6.64 -18.59 5.76
CA THR A 76 -6.84 -17.46 4.87
C THR A 76 -5.70 -16.46 5.08
N VAL A 77 -5.00 -16.16 4.00
CA VAL A 77 -4.08 -15.04 3.91
C VAL A 77 -4.84 -13.86 3.32
N THR A 78 -4.85 -12.73 4.01
CA THR A 78 -5.52 -11.51 3.53
C THR A 78 -4.46 -10.47 3.21
N VAL A 79 -4.45 -9.99 1.96
CA VAL A 79 -3.54 -8.96 1.47
C VAL A 79 -4.35 -7.71 1.14
N THR A 80 -3.82 -6.55 1.53
CA THR A 80 -4.38 -5.25 1.16
C THR A 80 -3.26 -4.40 0.60
N CYS A 81 -3.29 -4.14 -0.70
CA CYS A 81 -2.33 -3.28 -1.40
C CYS A 81 -3.01 -2.05 -1.97
N THR A 82 -2.26 -0.94 -2.09
CA THR A 82 -2.72 0.25 -2.82
C THR A 82 -3.20 -0.11 -4.23
N ASN A 83 -4.16 0.66 -4.73
CA ASN A 83 -4.79 0.38 -6.03
C ASN A 83 -3.76 0.23 -7.15
N THR A 84 -3.98 -0.75 -8.03
CA THR A 84 -3.12 -1.11 -9.17
C THR A 84 -1.69 -1.55 -8.83
N THR A 85 -1.33 -1.70 -7.55
CA THR A 85 -0.02 -2.24 -7.15
C THR A 85 0.05 -3.73 -7.50
N PRO A 86 0.95 -4.18 -8.38
CA PRO A 86 1.12 -5.60 -8.64
C PRO A 86 1.78 -6.28 -7.44
N TYR A 87 1.33 -7.47 -7.08
CA TYR A 87 1.94 -8.23 -5.99
C TYR A 87 1.85 -9.74 -6.21
N THR A 88 2.72 -10.47 -5.52
CA THR A 88 2.68 -11.94 -5.41
C THR A 88 2.72 -12.35 -3.95
N VAL A 89 2.18 -13.53 -3.63
CA VAL A 89 2.20 -14.09 -2.28
C VAL A 89 2.94 -15.42 -2.32
N GLY A 90 3.98 -15.56 -1.53
CA GLY A 90 4.75 -16.79 -1.36
C GLY A 90 4.65 -17.34 0.06
N LEU A 91 4.80 -18.65 0.20
CA LEU A 91 4.90 -19.35 1.48
C LEU A 91 6.26 -20.04 1.57
N ASP A 92 6.93 -19.92 2.71
CA ASP A 92 8.20 -20.62 2.95
C ASP A 92 8.03 -22.12 3.19
N ALA A 93 9.13 -22.80 3.47
CA ALA A 93 9.18 -24.23 3.75
C ALA A 93 8.79 -24.61 5.19
N GLY A 94 8.64 -23.61 6.07
CA GLY A 94 8.48 -23.85 7.51
C GLY A 94 9.82 -24.05 8.22
N THR A 95 9.76 -24.50 9.47
CA THR A 95 10.89 -24.55 10.41
C THR A 95 11.49 -25.95 10.61
N ALA A 96 10.91 -26.98 10.00
CA ALA A 96 11.41 -28.34 10.13
C ALA A 96 12.75 -28.52 9.38
N PRO A 97 13.69 -29.34 9.87
CA PRO A 97 14.91 -29.67 9.15
C PRO A 97 14.61 -30.29 7.79
N SER A 98 15.33 -29.86 6.77
CA SER A 98 15.20 -30.36 5.38
C SER A 98 13.80 -30.16 4.74
N ALA A 99 12.95 -29.34 5.32
CA ALA A 99 11.68 -29.00 4.70
C ALA A 99 11.90 -28.20 3.40
N THR A 100 10.99 -28.41 2.46
CA THR A 100 10.91 -27.64 1.22
C THR A 100 9.50 -27.11 1.04
N VAL A 101 9.31 -26.16 0.14
CA VAL A 101 7.97 -25.59 -0.14
C VAL A 101 6.96 -26.62 -0.67
N THR A 102 7.43 -27.78 -1.11
CA THR A 102 6.59 -28.90 -1.58
C THR A 102 6.56 -30.07 -0.62
N ASN A 103 7.41 -30.06 0.41
CA ASN A 103 7.52 -31.14 1.40
C ASN A 103 7.74 -30.51 2.79
N ARG A 104 6.66 -30.09 3.43
CA ARG A 104 6.66 -29.46 4.74
C ARG A 104 6.43 -30.48 5.85
N SER A 105 6.92 -30.15 7.05
CA SER A 105 6.69 -31.00 8.23
C SER A 105 6.49 -30.16 9.48
N MET A 106 5.51 -30.50 10.26
CA MET A 106 5.40 -30.09 11.67
C MET A 106 6.31 -30.96 12.52
N LYS A 107 6.75 -30.47 13.66
CA LYS A 107 7.64 -31.22 14.56
C LYS A 107 7.20 -31.19 16.03
N VAL A 108 7.55 -32.26 16.75
CA VAL A 108 7.63 -32.31 18.21
C VAL A 108 8.99 -32.91 18.57
N GLY A 109 9.88 -32.11 19.16
CA GLY A 109 11.27 -32.53 19.34
C GLY A 109 11.93 -32.88 17.99
N ALA A 110 12.40 -34.11 17.82
CA ALA A 110 13.01 -34.61 16.58
C ALA A 110 12.02 -35.34 15.66
N VAL A 111 10.79 -35.59 16.12
CA VAL A 111 9.78 -36.35 15.34
C VAL A 111 9.05 -35.45 14.40
N LEU A 112 8.91 -35.86 13.15
CA LEU A 112 8.31 -35.07 12.08
C LEU A 112 6.96 -35.66 11.66
N LEU A 113 5.98 -34.78 11.37
CA LEU A 113 4.69 -35.09 10.77
C LEU A 113 4.55 -34.29 9.49
N GLY A 114 4.59 -34.97 8.36
CA GLY A 114 4.53 -34.35 7.04
C GLY A 114 3.15 -33.77 6.73
N TYR A 115 3.11 -32.61 6.08
CA TYR A 115 1.88 -31.99 5.57
C TYR A 115 2.15 -31.22 4.27
N GLY A 116 1.10 -30.96 3.51
CA GLY A 116 1.14 -30.12 2.31
C GLY A 116 0.31 -28.85 2.46
N LEU A 117 0.72 -27.82 1.74
CA LEU A 117 -0.07 -26.59 1.53
C LEU A 117 -0.31 -26.42 0.03
N PHE A 118 -1.56 -26.17 -0.35
CA PHE A 118 -2.04 -26.19 -1.71
C PHE A 118 -2.81 -24.93 -2.05
N SER A 119 -2.82 -24.57 -3.33
CA SER A 119 -3.61 -23.46 -3.86
C SER A 119 -5.04 -23.88 -4.24
N ASP A 120 -5.34 -25.17 -4.25
CA ASP A 120 -6.62 -25.73 -4.65
C ASP A 120 -7.17 -26.71 -3.59
N ASN A 121 -8.48 -26.86 -3.56
CA ASN A 121 -9.20 -27.72 -2.62
C ASN A 121 -9.11 -29.22 -2.94
N THR A 122 -8.57 -29.57 -4.09
CA THR A 122 -8.29 -30.96 -4.48
C THR A 122 -6.90 -31.42 -4.03
N HIS A 123 -6.12 -30.51 -3.43
CA HIS A 123 -4.77 -30.75 -2.90
C HIS A 123 -3.79 -31.31 -3.95
N THR A 124 -3.88 -30.79 -5.18
CA THR A 124 -3.04 -31.24 -6.32
C THR A 124 -1.92 -30.27 -6.65
N THR A 125 -2.13 -28.98 -6.43
CA THR A 125 -1.15 -27.93 -6.78
C THR A 125 -0.54 -27.36 -5.50
N ASN A 126 0.73 -27.67 -5.24
CA ASN A 126 1.44 -27.09 -4.10
C ASN A 126 1.45 -25.56 -4.14
N PHE A 127 1.17 -24.93 -3.00
CA PHE A 127 1.27 -23.49 -2.88
C PHE A 127 2.73 -23.08 -2.70
N VAL A 128 3.33 -22.57 -3.73
CA VAL A 128 4.69 -22.01 -3.72
C VAL A 128 4.60 -20.48 -3.76
N THR A 129 3.98 -19.94 -4.81
CA THR A 129 3.70 -18.52 -4.98
C THR A 129 2.45 -18.34 -5.85
N THR A 130 1.74 -17.25 -5.66
CA THR A 130 0.63 -16.89 -6.56
C THR A 130 1.17 -16.41 -7.91
N ALA A 131 0.32 -16.43 -8.93
CA ALA A 131 0.49 -15.53 -10.08
C ALA A 131 0.46 -14.07 -9.62
N SER A 132 0.87 -13.14 -10.48
CA SER A 132 0.79 -11.71 -10.17
C SER A 132 -0.67 -11.30 -10.00
N LEU A 133 -0.97 -10.66 -8.89
CA LEU A 133 -2.26 -10.08 -8.53
C LEU A 133 -2.13 -8.56 -8.51
N ASN A 134 -3.25 -7.83 -8.50
CA ASN A 134 -3.25 -6.38 -8.43
C ASN A 134 -4.04 -5.91 -7.20
N GLY A 135 -3.47 -4.98 -6.46
CA GLY A 135 -4.12 -4.30 -5.37
C GLY A 135 -5.34 -3.50 -5.86
N ASN A 136 -6.36 -3.42 -5.01
CA ASN A 136 -7.59 -2.66 -5.25
C ASN A 136 -7.99 -1.79 -4.06
N SER A 137 -7.04 -1.56 -3.13
CA SER A 137 -7.24 -0.87 -1.86
C SER A 137 -8.21 -1.54 -0.89
N LEU A 138 -8.67 -2.75 -1.19
CA LEU A 138 -9.54 -3.56 -0.34
C LEU A 138 -8.80 -4.83 0.10
N ALA A 139 -9.31 -5.46 1.15
CA ALA A 139 -8.83 -6.74 1.62
C ALA A 139 -9.12 -7.85 0.60
N GLN A 140 -8.08 -8.54 0.13
CA GLN A 140 -8.14 -9.62 -0.85
C GLN A 140 -7.78 -10.93 -0.16
N PRO A 141 -8.76 -11.80 0.14
CA PRO A 141 -8.50 -13.07 0.79
C PRO A 141 -7.99 -14.11 -0.22
N ILE A 142 -6.97 -14.86 0.20
CA ILE A 142 -6.39 -16.00 -0.53
C ILE A 142 -6.50 -17.21 0.40
N THR A 143 -7.25 -18.22 -0.03
CA THR A 143 -7.40 -19.46 0.74
C THR A 143 -6.21 -20.38 0.50
N ILE A 144 -5.61 -20.85 1.59
CA ILE A 144 -4.59 -21.88 1.59
C ILE A 144 -5.23 -23.17 2.06
N TYR A 145 -5.11 -24.23 1.28
CA TYR A 145 -5.63 -25.55 1.61
C TYR A 145 -4.50 -26.40 2.18
N GLY A 146 -4.67 -26.89 3.39
CA GLY A 146 -3.71 -27.75 4.07
C GLY A 146 -4.20 -29.19 4.10
N GLN A 147 -3.27 -30.15 4.05
CA GLN A 147 -3.60 -31.56 4.22
C GLN A 147 -2.45 -32.30 4.90
N ILE A 148 -2.78 -33.07 5.94
CA ILE A 148 -1.90 -34.13 6.43
C ILE A 148 -2.30 -35.41 5.69
N PRO A 149 -1.40 -36.05 4.93
CA PRO A 149 -1.70 -37.34 4.28
C PRO A 149 -1.90 -38.48 5.29
N ALA A 150 -2.66 -39.48 4.89
CA ALA A 150 -2.88 -40.69 5.71
C ALA A 150 -1.59 -41.50 5.87
N GLY A 151 -1.61 -42.41 6.84
CA GLY A 151 -0.58 -43.46 6.99
C GLY A 151 0.70 -43.03 7.70
N GLN A 152 0.74 -41.87 8.35
CA GLN A 152 1.88 -41.44 9.14
C GLN A 152 1.74 -41.96 10.60
N TYR A 153 2.62 -42.85 11.00
CA TYR A 153 2.65 -43.47 12.33
C TYR A 153 3.70 -42.77 13.19
N VAL A 154 3.32 -41.65 13.77
CA VAL A 154 4.21 -40.80 14.58
C VAL A 154 3.84 -40.93 16.07
N THR A 155 4.77 -40.59 16.94
CA THR A 155 4.52 -40.61 18.42
C THR A 155 3.47 -39.57 18.81
N PRO A 156 2.59 -39.83 19.79
CA PRO A 156 1.67 -38.87 20.31
C PRO A 156 2.39 -37.58 20.79
N GLY A 157 1.82 -36.41 20.50
CA GLY A 157 2.37 -35.14 20.88
C GLY A 157 1.70 -33.96 20.17
N SER A 158 2.06 -32.74 20.55
CA SER A 158 1.60 -31.52 19.88
C SER A 158 2.63 -31.09 18.81
N TYR A 159 2.31 -31.41 17.58
CA TYR A 159 3.13 -31.05 16.44
C TYR A 159 2.84 -29.60 16.00
N SER A 160 3.87 -28.84 15.75
CA SER A 160 3.73 -27.46 15.27
C SER A 160 4.76 -27.10 14.20
N ASP A 161 4.42 -26.14 13.36
CA ASP A 161 5.30 -25.48 12.42
C ASP A 161 4.92 -24.00 12.33
N THR A 162 5.80 -23.21 11.75
CA THR A 162 5.55 -21.78 11.48
C THR A 162 5.87 -21.51 10.02
N ILE A 163 4.88 -21.02 9.30
CA ILE A 163 5.00 -20.62 7.89
C ILE A 163 5.09 -19.12 7.79
N THR A 164 6.12 -18.64 7.09
CA THR A 164 6.26 -17.23 6.74
C THR A 164 5.52 -16.95 5.44
N VAL A 165 4.63 -15.96 5.48
CA VAL A 165 3.95 -15.44 4.30
C VAL A 165 4.72 -14.21 3.81
N THR A 166 5.16 -14.21 2.57
CA THR A 166 5.86 -13.09 1.94
C THR A 166 5.01 -12.49 0.84
N VAL A 167 4.77 -11.19 0.91
CA VAL A 167 4.14 -10.41 -0.16
C VAL A 167 5.23 -9.58 -0.84
N SER A 168 5.43 -9.81 -2.13
CA SER A 168 6.38 -9.06 -2.96
C SER A 168 5.61 -8.12 -3.89
N TYR A 169 5.93 -6.80 -3.87
CA TYR A 169 5.26 -5.74 -4.61
C TYR A 169 6.22 -4.62 -5.04
#